data_7c6a21833ad876c9f5aca74e59e02841
#
_entry.id   7c6a21833ad876c9f5aca74e59e02841
#
_cell.length_a   1.000
_cell.length_b   1.000
_cell.length_c   1.000
_cell.angle_alpha   90.00
_cell.angle_beta   90.00
_cell.angle_gamma   90.00
#
_symmetry.space_group_name_H-M   'P 1'
#
loop_
_entity.id
_entity.type
_entity.pdbx_description
1 polymer ?
#
loop_
_entity_poly.entity_id
_entity_poly.type
_entity_poly.pdbx_seq_one_letter_code
_entity_poly.pdbx_strand_id
1 'polypeptide(L)'
;MSIHRRFDVIVIGGGHAGTEAALAAARTGVRTLLITHAIDTLGQMSCNPAIGGIGKSHLVREIDALGGAMARATDLAGIQFRVLNARKGPAVRATRAQADRVLYRKAIRQILFAQENLTVFQDAVDDIELAGETVTGVRTATGIRFSAPACVCLLYTSDAADDFTS
;
A
#
# COMPACT_ATOMS: atom_id res chain seq x y z
N MET A 1 -15.69 21.16 -8.41
CA MET A 1 -15.05 19.90 -8.80
C MET A 1 -15.94 18.77 -8.28
N SER A 2 -16.58 18.00 -9.16
CA SER A 2 -17.51 16.93 -8.75
C SER A 2 -16.67 15.74 -8.28
N ILE A 3 -16.78 15.35 -7.03
CA ILE A 3 -16.13 14.14 -6.51
C ILE A 3 -16.93 12.96 -7.06
N HIS A 4 -16.28 12.11 -7.86
CA HIS A 4 -16.87 10.84 -8.26
C HIS A 4 -17.07 9.97 -7.00
N ARG A 5 -18.32 9.56 -6.75
CA ARG A 5 -18.67 8.77 -5.54
C ARG A 5 -18.81 7.27 -5.83
N ARG A 6 -18.65 6.86 -7.09
CA ARG A 6 -18.79 5.46 -7.50
C ARG A 6 -17.47 4.93 -8.07
N PHE A 7 -16.99 3.86 -7.47
CA PHE A 7 -15.76 3.15 -7.82
C PHE A 7 -16.07 1.67 -8.05
N ASP A 8 -15.11 0.94 -8.57
CA ASP A 8 -15.20 -0.51 -8.75
C ASP A 8 -14.52 -1.22 -7.58
N VAL A 9 -13.44 -0.60 -7.04
CA VAL A 9 -12.71 -1.08 -5.87
C VAL A 9 -12.42 0.10 -4.93
N ILE A 10 -12.63 -0.10 -3.62
CA ILE A 10 -12.19 0.80 -2.58
C ILE A 10 -11.12 0.09 -1.75
N VAL A 11 -9.98 0.74 -1.54
CA VAL A 11 -8.90 0.29 -0.67
C VAL A 11 -8.82 1.22 0.54
N ILE A 12 -8.86 0.66 1.75
CA ILE A 12 -8.84 1.40 3.00
C ILE A 12 -7.49 1.16 3.68
N GLY A 13 -6.72 2.24 3.85
CA GLY A 13 -5.41 2.23 4.49
C GLY A 13 -4.26 2.46 3.51
N GLY A 14 -3.44 3.49 3.77
CA GLY A 14 -2.35 3.95 2.91
C GLY A 14 -0.96 3.38 3.25
N GLY A 15 -0.89 2.28 3.99
CA GLY A 15 0.36 1.55 4.27
C GLY A 15 0.89 0.79 3.05
N HIS A 16 1.98 0.02 3.21
CA HIS A 16 2.60 -0.71 2.10
C HIS A 16 1.64 -1.66 1.39
N ALA A 17 0.84 -2.43 2.13
CA ALA A 17 -0.12 -3.35 1.56
C ALA A 17 -1.24 -2.62 0.81
N GLY A 18 -1.73 -1.49 1.36
CA GLY A 18 -2.78 -0.71 0.72
C GLY A 18 -2.32 0.01 -0.54
N THR A 19 -1.10 0.54 -0.55
CA THR A 19 -0.53 1.16 -1.76
C THR A 19 -0.36 0.13 -2.87
N GLU A 20 0.13 -1.07 -2.57
CA GLU A 20 0.25 -2.15 -3.56
C GLU A 20 -1.12 -2.65 -4.04
N ALA A 21 -2.09 -2.84 -3.14
CA ALA A 21 -3.44 -3.26 -3.50
C ALA A 21 -4.14 -2.23 -4.41
N ALA A 22 -4.04 -0.93 -4.08
CA ALA A 22 -4.64 0.13 -4.87
C ALA A 22 -4.01 0.24 -6.27
N LEU A 23 -2.68 0.17 -6.35
CA LEU A 23 -1.97 0.15 -7.62
C LEU A 23 -2.30 -1.09 -8.46
N ALA A 24 -2.38 -2.27 -7.83
CA ALA A 24 -2.74 -3.50 -8.51
C ALA A 24 -4.14 -3.41 -9.11
N ALA A 25 -5.13 -2.98 -8.34
CA ALA A 25 -6.50 -2.79 -8.83
C ALA A 25 -6.56 -1.78 -9.98
N ALA A 26 -5.94 -0.60 -9.82
CA ALA A 26 -5.94 0.44 -10.84
C ALA A 26 -5.28 0.01 -12.16
N ARG A 27 -4.19 -0.79 -12.09
CA ARG A 27 -3.52 -1.35 -13.28
C ARG A 27 -4.39 -2.31 -14.08
N THR A 28 -5.39 -2.94 -13.48
CA THR A 28 -6.37 -3.76 -14.23
C THR A 28 -7.39 -2.91 -15.02
N GLY A 29 -7.33 -1.59 -14.90
CA GLY A 29 -8.22 -0.67 -15.61
C GLY A 29 -9.51 -0.33 -14.85
N VAL A 30 -9.72 -0.87 -13.64
CA VAL A 30 -10.90 -0.57 -12.84
C VAL A 30 -10.72 0.73 -12.05
N ARG A 31 -11.80 1.47 -11.85
CA ARG A 31 -11.80 2.72 -11.08
C ARG A 31 -11.57 2.39 -9.61
N THR A 32 -10.44 2.78 -9.09
CA THR A 32 -9.99 2.47 -7.75
C THR A 32 -9.94 3.72 -6.88
N LEU A 33 -10.42 3.60 -5.65
CA LEU A 33 -10.30 4.63 -4.62
C LEU A 33 -9.40 4.12 -3.50
N LEU A 34 -8.33 4.86 -3.19
CA LEU A 34 -7.53 4.65 -1.98
C LEU A 34 -7.92 5.69 -0.95
N ILE A 35 -8.45 5.26 0.18
CA ILE A 35 -8.77 6.13 1.32
C ILE A 35 -7.69 5.98 2.39
N THR A 36 -7.14 7.08 2.82
CA THR A 36 -6.14 7.14 3.89
C THR A 36 -6.41 8.31 4.82
N HIS A 37 -6.18 8.14 6.11
CA HIS A 37 -6.34 9.22 7.10
C HIS A 37 -5.34 10.36 6.90
N ALA A 38 -4.18 10.09 6.29
CA ALA A 38 -3.17 11.11 6.00
C ALA A 38 -2.40 10.80 4.71
N ILE A 39 -2.51 11.67 3.72
CA ILE A 39 -1.76 11.54 2.45
C ILE A 39 -0.25 11.63 2.70
N ASP A 40 0.17 12.39 3.70
CA ASP A 40 1.59 12.57 4.03
C ASP A 40 2.25 11.31 4.59
N THR A 41 1.46 10.35 5.07
CA THR A 41 1.96 9.06 5.58
C THR A 41 1.94 7.94 4.55
N LEU A 42 1.48 8.19 3.32
CA LEU A 42 1.51 7.20 2.24
C LEU A 42 2.94 6.68 2.01
N GLY A 43 3.12 5.35 2.11
CA GLY A 43 4.43 4.71 1.98
C GLY A 43 5.36 4.92 3.18
N GLN A 44 4.83 5.34 4.33
CA GLN A 44 5.64 5.53 5.53
C GLN A 44 6.20 4.18 6.02
N MET A 45 7.51 4.16 6.29
CA MET A 45 8.18 3.04 6.93
C MET A 45 8.07 3.15 8.44
N SER A 46 7.54 2.13 9.12
CA SER A 46 7.25 2.15 10.56
C SER A 46 8.51 2.10 11.43
N CYS A 47 9.41 1.14 11.19
CA CYS A 47 10.57 0.89 12.06
C CYS A 47 11.90 1.21 11.36
N ASN A 48 12.63 0.18 10.95
CA ASN A 48 13.87 0.33 10.24
C ASN A 48 13.60 0.72 8.78
N PRO A 49 14.33 1.71 8.21
CA PRO A 49 14.17 2.09 6.82
C PRO A 49 14.84 1.07 5.89
N ALA A 50 14.38 -0.17 5.94
CA ALA A 50 14.94 -1.27 5.18
C ALA A 50 13.86 -2.13 4.54
N ILE A 51 14.06 -2.46 3.26
CA ILE A 51 13.21 -3.34 2.47
C ILE A 51 13.98 -4.63 2.19
N GLY A 52 13.30 -5.76 2.32
CA GLY A 52 13.87 -7.08 2.08
C GLY A 52 14.36 -7.78 3.34
N GLY A 53 15.28 -8.72 3.16
CA GLY A 53 15.72 -9.65 4.18
C GLY A 53 15.26 -11.07 3.88
N ILE A 54 15.60 -12.04 4.74
CA ILE A 54 15.25 -13.46 4.55
C ILE A 54 13.72 -13.60 4.51
N GLY A 55 13.20 -14.29 3.50
CA GLY A 55 11.77 -14.42 3.21
C GLY A 55 11.17 -13.15 2.58
N LYS A 56 11.37 -12.00 3.19
CA LYS A 56 10.79 -10.71 2.72
C LYS A 56 11.25 -10.31 1.33
N SER A 57 12.53 -10.49 1.00
CA SER A 57 13.04 -10.15 -0.34
C SER A 57 12.49 -11.03 -1.45
N HIS A 58 12.08 -12.26 -1.13
CA HIS A 58 11.43 -13.14 -2.09
C HIS A 58 10.03 -12.60 -2.44
N LEU A 59 9.25 -12.23 -1.43
CA LEU A 59 7.94 -11.60 -1.62
C LEU A 59 8.04 -10.26 -2.38
N VAL A 60 9.03 -9.42 -2.06
CA VAL A 60 9.25 -8.15 -2.79
C VAL A 60 9.50 -8.41 -4.28
N ARG A 61 10.27 -9.44 -4.63
CA ARG A 61 10.52 -9.83 -6.04
C ARG A 61 9.26 -10.34 -6.75
N GLU A 62 8.43 -11.10 -6.05
CA GLU A 62 7.14 -11.59 -6.58
C GLU A 62 6.20 -10.41 -6.86
N ILE A 63 6.10 -9.47 -5.92
CA ILE A 63 5.33 -8.24 -6.07
C ILE A 63 5.86 -7.40 -7.23
N ASP A 64 7.18 -7.24 -7.35
CA ASP A 64 7.84 -6.52 -8.45
C ASP A 64 7.55 -7.15 -9.81
N ALA A 65 7.64 -8.48 -9.90
CA ALA A 65 7.31 -9.22 -11.12
C ALA A 65 5.85 -9.03 -11.57
N LEU A 66 4.94 -8.73 -10.64
CA LEU A 66 3.56 -8.37 -10.90
C LEU A 66 3.35 -6.86 -11.15
N GLY A 67 4.44 -6.09 -11.25
CA GLY A 67 4.40 -4.65 -11.49
C GLY A 67 4.19 -3.81 -10.23
N GLY A 68 4.52 -4.32 -9.05
CA GLY A 68 4.41 -3.61 -7.78
C GLY A 68 5.35 -2.41 -7.67
N ALA A 69 5.10 -1.56 -6.68
CA ALA A 69 5.79 -0.29 -6.51
C ALA A 69 6.96 -0.35 -5.53
N MET A 70 6.93 -1.28 -4.56
CA MET A 70 7.88 -1.31 -3.45
C MET A 70 9.33 -1.43 -3.89
N ALA A 71 9.66 -2.34 -4.83
CA ALA A 71 11.02 -2.51 -5.34
C ALA A 71 11.47 -1.26 -6.09
N ARG A 72 10.64 -0.72 -6.98
CA ARG A 72 10.92 0.50 -7.75
C ARG A 72 11.17 1.70 -6.84
N ALA A 73 10.33 1.89 -5.82
CA ALA A 73 10.52 2.96 -4.84
C ALA A 73 11.79 2.75 -4.01
N THR A 74 12.14 1.49 -3.73
CA THR A 74 13.39 1.14 -3.02
C THR A 74 14.62 1.46 -3.86
N ASP A 75 14.59 1.19 -5.16
CA ASP A 75 15.71 1.52 -6.06
C ASP A 75 15.93 3.04 -6.15
N LEU A 76 14.84 3.84 -6.11
CA LEU A 76 14.91 5.30 -6.13
C LEU A 76 15.37 5.92 -4.81
N ALA A 77 15.19 5.22 -3.69
CA ALA A 77 15.45 5.72 -2.34
C ALA A 77 16.57 4.96 -1.62
N GLY A 78 17.18 3.96 -2.25
CA GLY A 78 18.16 3.10 -1.64
C GLY A 78 19.48 3.81 -1.33
N ILE A 79 19.95 3.65 -0.10
CA ILE A 79 21.23 4.17 0.38
C ILE A 79 22.29 3.07 0.34
N GLN A 80 21.90 1.85 0.71
CA GLN A 80 22.77 0.70 0.79
C GLN A 80 22.04 -0.58 0.39
N PHE A 81 22.70 -1.39 -0.44
CA PHE A 81 22.19 -2.70 -0.87
C PHE A 81 23.14 -3.79 -0.41
N ARG A 82 22.60 -4.85 0.21
CA ARG A 82 23.39 -6.00 0.68
C ARG A 82 22.74 -7.32 0.29
N VAL A 83 23.58 -8.30 -0.02
CA VAL A 83 23.16 -9.70 -0.13
C VAL A 83 23.46 -10.39 1.20
N LEU A 84 22.42 -10.84 1.88
CA LEU A 84 22.51 -11.61 3.12
C LEU A 84 22.76 -13.07 2.78
N ASN A 85 23.50 -13.77 3.63
CA ASN A 85 23.79 -15.20 3.51
C ASN A 85 24.39 -15.59 2.14
N ALA A 86 25.23 -14.74 1.53
CA ALA A 86 25.81 -14.97 0.22
C ALA A 86 26.61 -16.29 0.10
N ARG A 87 27.15 -16.76 1.22
CA ARG A 87 27.92 -18.02 1.30
C ARG A 87 27.07 -19.25 1.65
N LYS A 88 25.76 -19.08 1.89
CA LYS A 88 24.80 -20.14 2.18
C LYS A 88 24.02 -20.52 0.93
N GLY A 89 23.21 -21.56 1.00
CA GLY A 89 22.40 -22.02 -0.13
C GLY A 89 21.41 -20.98 -0.66
N PRO A 90 20.96 -21.15 -1.92
CA PRO A 90 20.06 -20.18 -2.59
C PRO A 90 18.77 -19.86 -1.83
N ALA A 91 18.22 -20.84 -1.11
CA ALA A 91 16.96 -20.70 -0.37
C ALA A 91 17.01 -19.66 0.77
N VAL A 92 18.18 -19.40 1.33
CA VAL A 92 18.37 -18.42 2.41
C VAL A 92 19.13 -17.17 1.96
N ARG A 93 19.54 -17.11 0.69
CA ARG A 93 20.17 -15.93 0.12
C ARG A 93 19.12 -14.86 -0.11
N ALA A 94 19.29 -13.72 0.51
CA ALA A 94 18.30 -12.63 0.50
C ALA A 94 18.95 -11.28 0.19
N THR A 95 18.22 -10.41 -0.45
CA THR A 95 18.62 -9.00 -0.62
C THR A 95 17.98 -8.15 0.47
N ARG A 96 18.73 -7.14 0.93
CA ARG A 96 18.23 -6.11 1.84
C ARG A 96 18.73 -4.76 1.38
N ALA A 97 17.81 -3.85 1.19
CA ALA A 97 18.09 -2.46 0.88
C ALA A 97 17.81 -1.59 2.11
N GLN A 98 18.73 -0.71 2.45
CA GLN A 98 18.49 0.39 3.36
C GLN A 98 18.05 1.58 2.53
N ALA A 99 16.96 2.24 2.89
CA ALA A 99 16.38 3.33 2.13
C ALA A 99 16.28 4.62 2.95
N ASP A 100 16.36 5.75 2.28
CA ASP A 100 15.98 7.03 2.85
C ASP A 100 14.46 7.10 2.97
N ARG A 101 13.94 7.34 4.18
CA ARG A 101 12.49 7.36 4.45
C ARG A 101 11.75 8.44 3.68
N VAL A 102 12.38 9.60 3.53
CA VAL A 102 11.76 10.75 2.85
C VAL A 102 11.69 10.49 1.36
N LEU A 103 12.79 10.02 0.77
CA LEU A 103 12.85 9.68 -0.66
C LEU A 103 11.93 8.51 -1.00
N TYR A 104 11.87 7.47 -0.16
CA TYR A 104 10.97 6.33 -0.37
C TYR A 104 9.51 6.76 -0.37
N ARG A 105 9.09 7.52 0.63
CA ARG A 105 7.73 8.07 0.72
C ARG A 105 7.40 8.96 -0.47
N LYS A 106 8.35 9.81 -0.90
CA LYS A 106 8.19 10.64 -2.09
C LYS A 106 8.00 9.78 -3.36
N ALA A 107 8.80 8.73 -3.52
CA ALA A 107 8.71 7.82 -4.67
C ALA A 107 7.35 7.10 -4.70
N ILE A 108 6.88 6.54 -3.57
CA ILE A 108 5.56 5.90 -3.48
C ILE A 108 4.44 6.89 -3.84
N ARG A 109 4.48 8.12 -3.31
CA ARG A 109 3.48 9.15 -3.63
C ARG A 109 3.49 9.50 -5.12
N GLN A 110 4.64 9.67 -5.72
CA GLN A 110 4.75 9.93 -7.16
C GLN A 110 4.14 8.80 -8.00
N ILE A 111 4.41 7.54 -7.64
CA ILE A 111 3.84 6.37 -8.32
C ILE A 111 2.31 6.36 -8.18
N LEU A 112 1.79 6.57 -6.97
CA LEU A 112 0.35 6.59 -6.70
C LEU A 112 -0.38 7.70 -7.49
N PHE A 113 0.16 8.91 -7.47
CA PHE A 113 -0.48 10.05 -8.15
C PHE A 113 -0.34 10.03 -9.68
N ALA A 114 0.64 9.29 -10.20
CA ALA A 114 0.80 9.08 -11.64
C ALA A 114 -0.05 7.91 -12.18
N GLN A 115 -0.62 7.07 -11.28
CA GLN A 115 -1.38 5.90 -11.71
C GLN A 115 -2.74 6.29 -12.25
N GLU A 116 -3.01 5.93 -13.50
CA GLU A 116 -4.35 6.04 -14.09
C GLU A 116 -5.37 5.18 -13.34
N ASN A 117 -6.63 5.57 -13.38
CA ASN A 117 -7.76 4.91 -12.71
C ASN A 117 -7.66 4.86 -11.17
N LEU A 118 -6.70 5.56 -10.56
CA LEU A 118 -6.53 5.67 -9.11
C LEU A 118 -6.89 7.07 -8.62
N THR A 119 -7.81 7.12 -7.67
CA THR A 119 -8.11 8.33 -6.89
C THR A 119 -7.63 8.13 -5.47
N VAL A 120 -6.90 9.08 -4.94
CA VAL A 120 -6.49 9.09 -3.53
C VAL A 120 -7.34 10.10 -2.77
N PHE A 121 -7.95 9.67 -1.67
CA PHE A 121 -8.80 10.51 -0.84
C PHE A 121 -8.34 10.48 0.62
N GLN A 122 -8.24 11.66 1.21
CA GLN A 122 -7.83 11.79 2.62
C GLN A 122 -9.07 11.90 3.51
N ASP A 123 -9.35 10.83 4.24
CA ASP A 123 -10.32 10.79 5.33
C ASP A 123 -10.12 9.49 6.12
N ALA A 124 -10.71 9.39 7.29
CA ALA A 124 -10.85 8.12 8.00
C ALA A 124 -12.13 7.41 7.52
N VAL A 125 -12.07 6.09 7.38
CA VAL A 125 -13.27 5.28 7.13
C VAL A 125 -13.89 4.93 8.48
N ASP A 126 -15.16 5.25 8.62
CA ASP A 126 -15.95 5.01 9.83
C ASP A 126 -16.71 3.68 9.73
N ASP A 127 -17.20 3.34 8.53
CA ASP A 127 -18.04 2.15 8.36
C ASP A 127 -17.94 1.57 6.93
N ILE A 128 -18.12 0.25 6.84
CA ILE A 128 -18.30 -0.47 5.57
C ILE A 128 -19.78 -0.75 5.39
N GLU A 129 -20.37 -0.19 4.34
CA GLU A 129 -21.79 -0.32 4.07
C GLU A 129 -22.11 -1.66 3.39
N LEU A 130 -23.10 -2.37 3.92
CA LEU A 130 -23.55 -3.67 3.43
C LEU A 130 -25.03 -3.63 3.03
N ALA A 131 -25.40 -4.40 2.01
CA ALA A 131 -26.77 -4.78 1.69
C ALA A 131 -26.88 -6.31 1.86
N GLY A 132 -27.40 -6.75 3.02
CA GLY A 132 -27.29 -8.14 3.44
C GLY A 132 -25.83 -8.51 3.69
N GLU A 133 -25.31 -9.49 2.98
CA GLU A 133 -23.89 -9.92 3.07
C GLU A 133 -22.99 -9.30 1.98
N THR A 134 -23.53 -8.40 1.16
CA THR A 134 -22.82 -7.81 0.04
C THR A 134 -22.33 -6.41 0.38
N VAL A 135 -21.04 -6.16 0.12
CA VAL A 135 -20.45 -4.81 0.23
C VAL A 135 -21.06 -3.89 -0.83
N THR A 136 -21.50 -2.71 -0.41
CA THR A 136 -22.05 -1.67 -1.29
C THR A 136 -21.21 -0.41 -1.32
N GLY A 137 -20.34 -0.22 -0.32
CA GLY A 137 -19.48 0.93 -0.24
C GLY A 137 -18.90 1.18 1.14
N VAL A 138 -18.48 2.42 1.37
CA VAL A 138 -17.93 2.86 2.66
C VAL A 138 -18.48 4.25 3.01
N ARG A 139 -18.54 4.53 4.30
CA ARG A 139 -18.82 5.84 4.87
C ARG A 139 -17.57 6.37 5.58
N THR A 140 -17.19 7.59 5.29
CA THR A 140 -16.06 8.24 5.96
C THR A 140 -16.50 8.96 7.23
N ALA A 141 -15.55 9.29 8.09
CA ALA A 141 -15.78 10.02 9.34
C ALA A 141 -16.37 11.42 9.11
N THR A 142 -16.08 12.05 7.96
CA THR A 142 -16.71 13.32 7.58
C THR A 142 -18.11 13.14 6.96
N GLY A 143 -18.64 11.92 6.91
CA GLY A 143 -19.97 11.59 6.41
C GLY A 143 -20.07 11.41 4.90
N ILE A 144 -18.98 11.41 4.19
CA ILE A 144 -18.98 11.16 2.74
C ILE A 144 -19.15 9.67 2.48
N ARG A 145 -20.01 9.33 1.50
CA ARG A 145 -20.25 7.96 1.08
C ARG A 145 -19.65 7.71 -0.29
N PHE A 146 -18.93 6.61 -0.40
CA PHE A 146 -18.40 6.08 -1.66
C PHE A 146 -18.96 4.70 -1.91
N SER A 147 -19.48 4.45 -3.10
CA SER A 147 -20.03 3.14 -3.45
C SER A 147 -19.03 2.33 -4.28
N ALA A 148 -18.89 1.05 -3.96
CA ALA A 148 -18.14 0.06 -4.73
C ALA A 148 -18.60 -1.35 -4.38
N PRO A 149 -18.57 -2.29 -5.33
CA PRO A 149 -18.91 -3.69 -5.09
C PRO A 149 -17.78 -4.47 -4.38
N ALA A 150 -16.56 -3.90 -4.30
CA ALA A 150 -15.42 -4.55 -3.66
C ALA A 150 -14.67 -3.57 -2.75
N CYS A 151 -14.28 -4.07 -1.58
CA CYS A 151 -13.52 -3.32 -0.59
C CYS A 151 -12.33 -4.16 -0.08
N VAL A 152 -11.14 -3.57 -0.07
CA VAL A 152 -9.94 -4.13 0.55
C VAL A 152 -9.65 -3.33 1.81
N CYS A 153 -9.95 -3.91 2.97
CA CYS A 153 -9.77 -3.26 4.27
C CYS A 153 -8.48 -3.75 4.93
N LEU A 154 -7.58 -2.82 5.22
CA LEU A 154 -6.27 -3.10 5.81
C LEU A 154 -6.08 -2.45 7.19
N LEU A 155 -7.15 -1.88 7.76
CA LEU A 155 -7.08 -1.21 9.06
C LEU A 155 -6.68 -2.17 10.19
N TYR A 156 -7.19 -3.39 10.16
CA TYR A 156 -6.90 -4.40 11.19
C TYR A 156 -5.44 -4.85 11.19
N THR A 157 -4.76 -4.82 10.04
CA THR A 157 -3.34 -5.21 9.95
C THR A 157 -2.38 -4.13 10.46
N SER A 158 -2.81 -2.87 10.56
CA SER A 158 -2.01 -1.80 11.16
C SER A 158 -2.03 -1.85 12.69
N ASP A 159 -3.16 -2.21 13.30
CA ASP A 159 -3.29 -2.34 14.75
C ASP A 159 -2.49 -3.54 15.28
N ALA A 160 -2.44 -4.65 14.54
CA ALA A 160 -1.65 -5.82 14.90
C ALA A 160 -0.12 -5.58 14.89
N ALA A 161 0.36 -4.55 14.22
CA ALA A 161 1.79 -4.17 14.23
C ALA A 161 2.17 -3.33 15.45
N ASP A 162 1.22 -2.63 16.05
CA ASP A 162 1.43 -1.82 17.24
C ASP A 162 1.37 -2.64 18.54
N ASP A 163 0.64 -3.78 18.55
CA ASP A 163 0.56 -4.68 19.71
C ASP A 163 1.85 -5.45 20.03
N PHE A 164 2.84 -5.45 19.14
CA PHE A 164 4.15 -6.10 19.37
C PHE A 164 5.24 -5.16 19.90
N THR A 165 4.90 -3.95 20.30
CA THR A 165 5.85 -2.95 20.85
C THR A 165 5.63 -2.64 22.34
N SER A 166 4.93 -3.51 23.08
CA SER A 166 4.81 -3.42 24.54
C SER A 166 5.65 -4.51 25.25
#